data_8badf92234a2b5607da2885212c06644
#
_entry.id   8badf92234a2b5607da2885212c06644
#
_cell.length_a   1.000
_cell.length_b   1.000
_cell.length_c   1.000
_cell.angle_alpha   90.00
_cell.angle_beta   90.00
_cell.angle_gamma   90.00
#
_symmetry.space_group_name_H-M   'P 1'
#
loop_
_entity.id
_entity.type
_entity.pdbx_description
1 polymer ?
#
loop_
_entity_poly.entity_id
_entity_poly.type
_entity_poly.pdbx_seq_one_letter_code
_entity_poly.pdbx_strand_id
1 'polypeptide(L)'
;MTPEKIKPRWVFRGASSEEKVAVPDFFNLNNIPEGTARIMMRRGISTEEKLTHFLYDTLDNLSDPFLMKGMQQAVRRIIQAIDLKEKIVIYGDYDVDGITSTSICVRCLRKLGADVNFYIPLREEEGYGLNRDAINKLSKEGVSLLITVDLSLIHI
;
A
#
# COMPACT_ATOMS: atom_id res chain seq x y z
N MET A 1 -30.18 -7.26 -41.97
CA MET A 1 -29.80 -8.16 -40.86
C MET A 1 -29.36 -7.29 -39.69
N THR A 2 -30.15 -7.16 -38.65
CA THR A 2 -29.80 -6.45 -37.44
C THR A 2 -28.79 -7.32 -36.64
N PRO A 3 -27.64 -6.77 -36.20
CA PRO A 3 -26.70 -7.56 -35.43
C PRO A 3 -27.35 -8.00 -34.12
N GLU A 4 -27.27 -9.30 -33.86
CA GLU A 4 -27.77 -9.91 -32.63
C GLU A 4 -27.00 -9.31 -31.45
N LYS A 5 -27.71 -8.65 -30.52
CA LYS A 5 -27.12 -8.05 -29.32
C LYS A 5 -26.58 -9.19 -28.44
N ILE A 6 -25.27 -9.34 -28.38
CA ILE A 6 -24.58 -10.24 -27.47
C ILE A 6 -24.96 -9.82 -26.04
N LYS A 7 -25.77 -10.65 -25.36
CA LYS A 7 -26.09 -10.43 -23.94
C LYS A 7 -24.88 -10.79 -23.09
N PRO A 8 -24.33 -9.88 -22.29
CA PRO A 8 -23.21 -10.19 -21.41
C PRO A 8 -23.62 -11.30 -20.44
N ARG A 9 -22.80 -12.34 -20.34
CA ARG A 9 -22.98 -13.43 -19.38
C ARG A 9 -22.07 -13.19 -18.17
N TRP A 10 -22.67 -13.02 -17.01
CA TRP A 10 -21.94 -12.96 -15.75
C TRP A 10 -21.42 -14.34 -15.36
N VAL A 11 -20.12 -14.48 -15.16
CA VAL A 11 -19.50 -15.73 -14.72
C VAL A 11 -18.76 -15.45 -13.40
N PHE A 12 -19.17 -16.15 -12.35
CA PHE A 12 -18.49 -16.10 -11.07
C PHE A 12 -17.21 -16.94 -11.14
N ARG A 13 -16.05 -16.33 -10.98
CA ARG A 13 -14.77 -17.06 -10.92
C ARG A 13 -14.78 -17.99 -9.70
N GLY A 14 -14.48 -19.27 -9.90
CA GLY A 14 -14.22 -20.25 -8.84
C GLY A 14 -15.45 -20.91 -8.22
N ALA A 15 -16.61 -20.86 -8.86
CA ALA A 15 -17.73 -21.74 -8.52
C ALA A 15 -18.04 -22.62 -9.73
N SER A 16 -17.77 -23.92 -9.65
CA SER A 16 -18.60 -24.88 -10.35
C SER A 16 -20.02 -24.67 -9.81
N SER A 17 -21.02 -24.76 -10.68
CA SER A 17 -22.43 -24.46 -10.40
C SER A 17 -23.09 -25.31 -9.30
N GLU A 18 -22.37 -26.12 -8.58
CA GLU A 18 -22.86 -27.17 -7.69
C GLU A 18 -22.44 -27.06 -6.22
N GLU A 19 -21.40 -26.32 -5.86
CA GLU A 19 -21.05 -26.15 -4.46
C GLU A 19 -21.66 -24.85 -3.90
N LYS A 20 -22.90 -24.95 -3.46
CA LYS A 20 -23.47 -24.00 -2.48
C LYS A 20 -22.83 -24.25 -1.14
N VAL A 21 -21.60 -23.80 -0.95
CA VAL A 21 -21.01 -23.78 0.38
C VAL A 21 -21.92 -22.94 1.26
N ALA A 22 -22.45 -23.55 2.34
CA ALA A 22 -23.30 -22.84 3.30
C ALA A 22 -22.50 -21.67 3.90
N VAL A 23 -23.15 -20.51 3.99
CA VAL A 23 -22.57 -19.35 4.66
C VAL A 23 -22.71 -19.58 6.17
N PRO A 24 -21.61 -19.58 6.94
CA PRO A 24 -21.68 -19.75 8.40
C PRO A 24 -22.49 -18.66 9.09
N ASP A 25 -23.19 -19.03 10.16
CA ASP A 25 -24.13 -18.12 10.86
C ASP A 25 -23.45 -16.89 11.48
N PHE A 26 -22.15 -16.95 11.79
CA PHE A 26 -21.43 -15.82 12.34
C PHE A 26 -21.41 -14.60 11.37
N PHE A 27 -21.55 -14.79 10.06
CA PHE A 27 -21.72 -13.68 9.14
C PHE A 27 -23.06 -12.97 9.34
N ASN A 28 -24.15 -13.74 9.53
CA ASN A 28 -25.48 -13.18 9.79
C ASN A 28 -25.53 -12.46 11.14
N LEU A 29 -24.88 -13.01 12.17
CA LEU A 29 -24.77 -12.39 13.50
C LEU A 29 -24.05 -11.03 13.45
N ASN A 30 -23.17 -10.84 12.49
CA ASN A 30 -22.47 -9.57 12.25
C ASN A 30 -23.16 -8.70 11.18
N ASN A 31 -24.41 -8.99 10.82
CA ASN A 31 -25.20 -8.26 9.81
C ASN A 31 -24.52 -8.18 8.42
N ILE A 32 -23.75 -9.20 8.04
CA ILE A 32 -23.07 -9.25 6.75
C ILE A 32 -23.98 -9.96 5.73
N PRO A 33 -24.36 -9.27 4.63
CA PRO A 33 -25.18 -9.88 3.59
C PRO A 33 -24.53 -11.12 2.97
N GLU A 34 -25.31 -12.12 2.61
CA GLU A 34 -24.84 -13.39 2.05
C GLU A 34 -23.85 -13.23 0.89
N GLY A 35 -24.12 -12.31 -0.04
CA GLY A 35 -23.23 -12.04 -1.17
C GLY A 35 -21.84 -11.55 -0.73
N THR A 36 -21.79 -10.66 0.27
CA THR A 36 -20.55 -10.17 0.87
C THR A 36 -19.83 -11.28 1.62
N ALA A 37 -20.56 -12.07 2.43
CA ALA A 37 -19.99 -13.21 3.15
C ALA A 37 -19.32 -14.21 2.19
N ARG A 38 -19.95 -14.52 1.07
CA ARG A 38 -19.38 -15.40 0.02
C ARG A 38 -18.08 -14.84 -0.57
N ILE A 39 -17.98 -13.53 -0.78
CA ILE A 39 -16.75 -12.87 -1.25
C ILE A 39 -15.66 -12.97 -0.17
N MET A 40 -16.01 -12.72 1.09
CA MET A 40 -15.08 -12.81 2.23
C MET A 40 -14.55 -14.23 2.40
N MET A 41 -15.43 -15.24 2.35
CA MET A 41 -15.03 -16.66 2.41
C MET A 41 -14.04 -17.02 1.30
N ARG A 42 -14.27 -16.58 0.06
CA ARG A 42 -13.35 -16.81 -1.06
C ARG A 42 -12.00 -16.12 -0.89
N ARG A 43 -11.92 -15.10 -0.06
CA ARG A 43 -10.69 -14.40 0.33
C ARG A 43 -10.03 -14.98 1.58
N GLY A 44 -10.53 -16.14 2.07
CA GLY A 44 -9.97 -16.86 3.19
C GLY A 44 -10.49 -16.44 4.58
N ILE A 45 -11.48 -15.52 4.63
CA ILE A 45 -12.19 -15.15 5.86
C ILE A 45 -13.32 -16.15 6.07
N SER A 46 -13.00 -17.31 6.65
CA SER A 46 -13.90 -18.47 6.78
C SER A 46 -14.16 -18.88 8.22
N THR A 47 -13.62 -18.15 9.19
CA THR A 47 -13.84 -18.36 10.63
C THR A 47 -14.25 -17.07 11.29
N GLU A 48 -14.95 -17.16 12.43
CA GLU A 48 -15.38 -16.01 13.22
C GLU A 48 -14.17 -15.17 13.71
N GLU A 49 -13.08 -15.82 14.10
CA GLU A 49 -11.84 -15.16 14.48
C GLU A 49 -11.29 -14.28 13.34
N LYS A 50 -11.18 -14.83 12.12
CA LYS A 50 -10.73 -14.08 10.96
C LYS A 50 -11.65 -12.94 10.60
N LEU A 51 -12.97 -13.13 10.77
CA LEU A 51 -13.94 -12.07 10.54
C LEU A 51 -13.77 -10.95 11.55
N THR A 52 -13.60 -11.29 12.84
CA THR A 52 -13.37 -10.32 13.90
C THR A 52 -12.10 -9.51 13.66
N HIS A 53 -10.99 -10.16 13.30
CA HIS A 53 -9.76 -9.47 12.92
C HIS A 53 -9.96 -8.55 11.71
N PHE A 54 -10.68 -9.01 10.70
CA PHE A 54 -10.90 -8.21 9.50
C PHE A 54 -11.76 -6.95 9.75
N LEU A 55 -12.75 -7.04 10.63
CA LEU A 55 -13.71 -5.94 10.88
C LEU A 55 -13.30 -5.02 12.02
N TYR A 56 -12.62 -5.55 13.04
CA TYR A 56 -12.45 -4.86 14.32
C TYR A 56 -10.99 -4.79 14.78
N ASP A 57 -10.04 -5.00 13.88
CA ASP A 57 -8.63 -4.86 14.20
C ASP A 57 -8.31 -3.44 14.64
N THR A 58 -7.42 -3.35 15.62
CA THR A 58 -6.92 -2.10 16.18
C THR A 58 -5.43 -1.94 15.91
N LEU A 59 -4.89 -0.77 16.22
CA LEU A 59 -3.45 -0.51 16.09
C LEU A 59 -2.60 -1.47 16.95
N ASP A 60 -3.17 -2.01 18.03
CA ASP A 60 -2.47 -2.97 18.90
C ASP A 60 -2.22 -4.33 18.25
N ASN A 61 -2.98 -4.63 17.17
CA ASN A 61 -2.87 -5.87 16.40
C ASN A 61 -1.94 -5.73 15.18
N LEU A 62 -1.29 -4.58 14.99
CA LEU A 62 -0.30 -4.42 13.93
C LEU A 62 0.87 -5.36 14.14
N SER A 63 1.28 -6.02 13.07
CA SER A 63 2.49 -6.85 13.07
C SER A 63 3.72 -6.00 13.35
N ASP A 64 4.73 -6.60 14.02
CA ASP A 64 6.02 -5.94 14.22
C ASP A 64 6.63 -5.55 12.85
N PRO A 65 6.90 -4.26 12.59
CA PRO A 65 7.47 -3.82 11.33
C PRO A 65 8.84 -4.42 11.04
N PHE A 66 9.56 -4.89 12.05
CA PHE A 66 10.86 -5.57 11.87
C PHE A 66 10.75 -6.97 11.28
N LEU A 67 9.55 -7.53 11.17
CA LEU A 67 9.31 -8.76 10.39
C LEU A 67 9.45 -8.51 8.87
N MET A 68 9.38 -7.27 8.42
CA MET A 68 9.62 -6.93 7.01
C MET A 68 11.09 -7.12 6.66
N LYS A 69 11.34 -7.83 5.55
CA LYS A 69 12.70 -8.05 5.03
C LYS A 69 13.41 -6.70 4.78
N GLY A 70 14.57 -6.54 5.37
CA GLY A 70 15.40 -5.33 5.19
C GLY A 70 15.04 -4.15 6.09
N MET A 71 13.96 -4.21 6.88
CA MET A 71 13.52 -3.10 7.74
C MET A 71 14.64 -2.64 8.69
N GLN A 72 15.34 -3.56 9.34
CA GLN A 72 16.42 -3.23 10.27
C GLN A 72 17.58 -2.47 9.56
N GLN A 73 17.91 -2.86 8.33
CA GLN A 73 18.95 -2.17 7.54
C GLN A 73 18.48 -0.77 7.13
N ALA A 74 17.22 -0.63 6.69
CA ALA A 74 16.64 0.65 6.33
C ALA A 74 16.64 1.63 7.52
N VAL A 75 16.19 1.17 8.69
CA VAL A 75 16.18 1.99 9.91
C VAL A 75 17.60 2.43 10.29
N ARG A 76 18.58 1.52 10.28
CA ARG A 76 19.99 1.87 10.56
C ARG A 76 20.52 2.92 9.58
N ARG A 77 20.21 2.78 8.30
CA ARG A 77 20.66 3.74 7.27
C ARG A 77 20.03 5.12 7.46
N ILE A 78 18.76 5.17 7.86
CA ILE A 78 18.08 6.44 8.17
C ILE A 78 18.70 7.09 9.42
N ILE A 79 18.92 6.34 10.49
CA ILE A 79 19.57 6.85 11.71
C ILE A 79 20.97 7.42 11.37
N GLN A 80 21.77 6.68 10.61
CA GLN A 80 23.07 7.14 10.15
C GLN A 80 22.98 8.47 9.38
N ALA A 81 21.99 8.60 8.49
CA ALA A 81 21.80 9.85 7.74
C ALA A 81 21.45 11.02 8.66
N ILE A 82 20.63 10.79 9.70
CA ILE A 82 20.28 11.80 10.70
C ILE A 82 21.53 12.23 11.49
N ASP A 83 22.31 11.28 11.97
CA ASP A 83 23.51 11.53 12.78
C ASP A 83 24.58 12.31 11.99
N LEU A 84 24.76 11.95 10.73
CA LEU A 84 25.72 12.59 9.83
C LEU A 84 25.20 13.88 9.18
N LYS A 85 23.96 14.29 9.49
CA LYS A 85 23.30 15.47 8.87
C LYS A 85 23.24 15.39 7.34
N GLU A 86 23.06 14.20 6.81
CA GLU A 86 22.89 14.00 5.38
C GLU A 86 21.54 14.54 4.90
N LYS A 87 21.51 15.03 3.66
CA LYS A 87 20.27 15.43 3.01
C LYS A 87 19.43 14.22 2.62
N ILE A 88 18.23 14.14 3.15
CA ILE A 88 17.25 13.07 2.88
C ILE A 88 16.14 13.64 2.00
N VAL A 89 15.71 12.87 1.00
CA VAL A 89 14.48 13.20 0.23
C VAL A 89 13.52 12.03 0.30
N ILE A 90 12.26 12.34 0.61
CA ILE A 90 11.13 11.42 0.45
C ILE A 90 10.58 11.62 -0.95
N TYR A 91 10.66 10.59 -1.78
CA TYR A 91 10.13 10.59 -3.14
C TYR A 91 8.78 9.86 -3.14
N GLY A 92 7.70 10.58 -3.30
CA GLY A 92 6.34 10.05 -3.28
C GLY A 92 5.64 10.07 -4.63
N ASP A 93 4.42 9.52 -4.65
CA ASP A 93 3.51 9.68 -5.78
C ASP A 93 2.61 10.92 -5.58
N TYR A 94 1.98 11.36 -6.66
CA TYR A 94 1.12 12.55 -6.72
C TYR A 94 -0.33 12.27 -6.29
N ASP A 95 -0.71 11.02 -6.03
CA ASP A 95 -2.04 10.69 -5.53
C ASP A 95 -2.16 10.88 -4.00
N VAL A 96 -3.36 10.59 -3.46
CA VAL A 96 -3.64 10.82 -2.04
C VAL A 96 -2.74 9.97 -1.14
N ASP A 97 -2.47 8.73 -1.50
CA ASP A 97 -1.66 7.81 -0.70
C ASP A 97 -0.18 8.23 -0.75
N GLY A 98 0.33 8.62 -1.92
CA GLY A 98 1.66 9.18 -2.08
C GLY A 98 1.88 10.49 -1.31
N ILE A 99 0.93 11.42 -1.37
CA ILE A 99 1.00 12.69 -0.64
C ILE A 99 0.92 12.47 0.87
N THR A 100 0.03 11.62 1.35
CA THR A 100 -0.14 11.36 2.78
C THR A 100 1.05 10.63 3.37
N SER A 101 1.56 9.58 2.71
CA SER A 101 2.75 8.84 3.15
C SER A 101 4.00 9.71 3.15
N THR A 102 4.20 10.54 2.11
CA THR A 102 5.26 11.56 2.07
C THR A 102 5.17 12.51 3.25
N SER A 103 3.98 13.04 3.52
CA SER A 103 3.76 13.98 4.63
C SER A 103 4.07 13.36 5.99
N ILE A 104 3.66 12.10 6.22
CA ILE A 104 3.95 11.36 7.45
C ILE A 104 5.47 11.19 7.62
N CYS A 105 6.16 10.69 6.59
CA CYS A 105 7.60 10.47 6.63
C CYS A 105 8.39 11.76 6.88
N VAL A 106 8.09 12.83 6.14
CA VAL A 106 8.76 14.14 6.31
C VAL A 106 8.54 14.69 7.71
N ARG A 107 7.31 14.67 8.22
CA ARG A 107 6.99 15.16 9.57
C ARG A 107 7.68 14.33 10.65
N CYS A 108 7.70 13.02 10.49
CA CYS A 108 8.38 12.13 11.44
C CYS A 108 9.87 12.40 11.48
N LEU A 109 10.54 12.41 10.32
CA LEU A 109 11.99 12.61 10.23
C LEU A 109 12.41 14.01 10.69
N ARG A 110 11.63 15.05 10.39
CA ARG A 110 11.88 16.40 10.93
C ARG A 110 11.83 16.45 12.45
N LYS A 111 10.88 15.75 13.07
CA LYS A 111 10.81 15.64 14.55
C LYS A 111 12.03 14.95 15.14
N LEU A 112 12.68 14.06 14.38
CA LEU A 112 13.92 13.40 14.76
C LEU A 112 15.17 14.22 14.43
N GLY A 113 15.01 15.44 13.91
CA GLY A 113 16.10 16.36 13.61
C GLY A 113 16.82 16.09 12.27
N ALA A 114 16.20 15.36 11.35
CA ALA A 114 16.72 15.11 10.01
C ALA A 114 16.67 16.36 9.12
N ASP A 115 17.67 16.54 8.24
CA ASP A 115 17.59 17.43 7.08
C ASP A 115 16.82 16.72 5.96
N VAL A 116 15.50 16.88 5.97
CA VAL A 116 14.60 16.13 5.06
C VAL A 116 13.70 17.06 4.26
N ASN A 117 13.67 16.81 2.96
CA ASN A 117 12.77 17.40 1.98
C ASN A 117 11.94 16.30 1.29
N PHE A 118 11.07 16.71 0.37
CA PHE A 118 10.28 15.79 -0.43
C PHE A 118 10.38 16.12 -1.92
N TYR A 119 10.05 15.12 -2.74
CA TYR A 119 9.90 15.25 -4.17
C TYR A 119 8.63 14.49 -4.60
N ILE A 120 7.76 15.16 -5.32
CA ILE A 120 6.56 14.56 -5.91
C ILE A 120 6.60 14.92 -7.40
N PRO A 121 6.67 13.92 -8.30
CA PRO A 121 6.77 14.18 -9.74
C PRO A 121 5.49 14.82 -10.27
N LEU A 122 5.63 15.68 -11.26
CA LEU A 122 4.51 16.25 -11.99
C LEU A 122 3.99 15.24 -13.01
N ARG A 123 2.74 14.81 -12.86
CA ARG A 123 2.11 13.77 -13.68
C ARG A 123 2.25 14.00 -15.18
N GLU A 124 2.09 15.25 -15.61
CA GLU A 124 2.05 15.61 -17.05
C GLU A 124 3.46 15.69 -17.67
N GLU A 125 4.48 15.98 -16.87
CA GLU A 125 5.84 16.22 -17.36
C GLU A 125 6.78 15.03 -17.12
N GLU A 126 6.65 14.35 -15.98
CA GLU A 126 7.59 13.35 -15.51
C GLU A 126 7.04 11.92 -15.51
N GLY A 127 5.71 11.78 -15.60
CA GLY A 127 5.02 10.49 -15.59
C GLY A 127 4.94 9.88 -14.19
N TYR A 128 4.72 8.56 -14.14
CA TYR A 128 4.58 7.78 -12.91
C TYR A 128 5.89 7.07 -12.55
N GLY A 129 6.20 7.03 -11.27
CA GLY A 129 7.33 6.27 -10.73
C GLY A 129 8.64 7.04 -10.65
N LEU A 130 9.75 6.33 -10.50
CA LEU A 130 11.07 6.93 -10.42
C LEU A 130 11.53 7.46 -11.78
N ASN A 131 11.90 8.73 -11.81
CA ASN A 131 12.41 9.41 -12.98
C ASN A 131 13.94 9.62 -12.86
N ARG A 132 14.70 9.22 -13.90
CA ARG A 132 16.16 9.34 -13.91
C ARG A 132 16.62 10.80 -13.80
N ASP A 133 15.92 11.72 -14.47
CA ASP A 133 16.33 13.13 -14.47
C ASP A 133 16.09 13.77 -13.11
N ALA A 134 14.99 13.41 -12.44
CA ALA A 134 14.70 13.80 -11.06
C ALA A 134 15.78 13.28 -10.10
N ILE A 135 16.18 12.01 -10.21
CA ILE A 135 17.26 11.42 -9.39
C ILE A 135 18.58 12.14 -9.63
N ASN A 136 18.93 12.42 -10.89
CA ASN A 136 20.15 13.14 -11.26
C ASN A 136 20.14 14.57 -10.71
N LYS A 137 19.00 15.25 -10.73
CA LYS A 137 18.83 16.58 -10.14
C LYS A 137 19.05 16.54 -8.63
N LEU A 138 18.37 15.65 -7.93
CA LEU A 138 18.50 15.49 -6.47
C LEU A 138 19.93 15.14 -6.06
N SER A 139 20.61 14.29 -6.83
CA SER A 139 22.03 13.95 -6.60
C SER A 139 22.93 15.19 -6.72
N LYS A 140 22.72 16.04 -7.73
CA LYS A 140 23.47 17.30 -7.89
C LYS A 140 23.18 18.30 -6.77
N GLU A 141 22.02 18.25 -6.14
CA GLU A 141 21.65 19.05 -4.98
C GLU A 141 22.25 18.52 -3.67
N GLY A 142 22.98 17.41 -3.72
CA GLY A 142 23.68 16.80 -2.60
C GLY A 142 22.82 15.90 -1.74
N VAL A 143 21.73 15.36 -2.29
CA VAL A 143 20.91 14.35 -1.61
C VAL A 143 21.69 13.05 -1.49
N SER A 144 21.83 12.54 -0.27
CA SER A 144 22.58 11.33 0.06
C SER A 144 21.70 10.12 0.32
N LEU A 145 20.45 10.35 0.71
CA LEU A 145 19.47 9.29 0.94
C LEU A 145 18.12 9.62 0.28
N LEU A 146 17.68 8.73 -0.58
CA LEU A 146 16.34 8.78 -1.17
C LEU A 146 15.48 7.67 -0.56
N ILE A 147 14.31 8.04 -0.06
CA ILE A 147 13.32 7.11 0.48
C ILE A 147 12.09 7.20 -0.41
N THR A 148 11.69 6.10 -1.01
CA THR A 148 10.50 6.04 -1.86
C THR A 148 9.30 5.60 -1.06
N VAL A 149 8.15 6.23 -1.30
CA VAL A 149 6.87 5.88 -0.68
C VAL A 149 5.79 5.81 -1.75
N ASP A 150 4.95 4.78 -1.66
CA ASP A 150 3.82 4.55 -2.56
C ASP A 150 4.18 4.51 -4.05
N LEU A 151 5.33 3.98 -4.37
CA LEU A 151 5.76 3.73 -5.73
C LEU A 151 5.76 2.24 -6.01
N SER A 152 5.10 1.81 -7.09
CA SER A 152 5.06 0.41 -7.52
C SER A 152 6.42 -0.05 -8.08
N LEU A 153 7.39 -0.31 -7.20
CA LEU A 153 8.74 -0.75 -7.56
C LEU A 153 8.88 -2.29 -7.61
N ILE A 154 7.81 -3.00 -7.94
CA ILE A 154 7.74 -4.47 -7.83
C ILE A 154 8.64 -5.20 -8.84
N HIS A 155 9.07 -4.54 -9.91
CA HIS A 155 9.77 -5.17 -11.04
C HIS A 155 11.04 -4.39 -11.44
N ILE A 156 11.86 -4.07 -10.48
CA ILE A 156 13.20 -3.57 -10.77
C ILE A 156 14.21 -4.70 -10.69
#